data_f0110af89a103300bd9f54aec928f7c3
#
_entry.id   f0110af89a103300bd9f54aec928f7c3
#
_cell.length_a   1.000
_cell.length_b   1.000
_cell.length_c   1.000
_cell.angle_alpha   90.00
_cell.angle_beta   90.00
_cell.angle_gamma   90.00
#
_symmetry.space_group_name_H-M   'P 1'
#
loop_
_entity.id
_entity.type
_entity.pdbx_description
1 polymer ?
#
loop_
_entity_poly.entity_id
_entity_poly.type
_entity_poly.pdbx_seq_one_letter_code
_entity_poly.pdbx_strand_id
1 'polypeptide(L)'
;MTSSLKDHVQKLLEEHRGERVFRFKYLGKHYWLKQPEQLKGIWLLLKPYPKQHFKEECEILQHLNNIGAPVPKLCGFGDDYLVLEDAGPTLNIWLNDETLSWAEKSHILHSAIEILINLHQQGIIHGRPAIRDIAWKDGKISFMDFESHSKSHNEHWLITRDMLAFLYSLCRVKGLDDEKLGELFDYYKSHCPTIYWADMLSYMRRFRWLYYLLLPFKPIARTDLLAVYRLFEHLTKENL
;
A
#
# COMPACT_ATOMS: atom_id res chain seq x y z
N MET A 1 -1.82 -25.18 -6.92
CA MET A 1 -1.00 -25.05 -8.15
C MET A 1 -1.14 -26.31 -8.97
N THR A 2 -1.42 -26.23 -10.28
CA THR A 2 -1.43 -27.42 -11.14
C THR A 2 0.00 -27.94 -11.32
N SER A 3 0.20 -29.24 -11.54
CA SER A 3 1.52 -29.87 -11.75
C SER A 3 2.35 -29.12 -12.79
N SER A 4 1.73 -28.78 -13.91
CA SER A 4 2.37 -28.05 -15.02
C SER A 4 2.83 -26.63 -14.67
N LEU A 5 2.11 -25.85 -13.84
CA LEU A 5 2.57 -24.54 -13.39
C LEU A 5 3.75 -24.67 -12.40
N LYS A 6 3.73 -25.73 -11.58
CA LYS A 6 4.83 -26.03 -10.65
C LYS A 6 6.13 -26.31 -11.39
N ASP A 7 6.09 -27.13 -12.42
CA ASP A 7 7.26 -27.48 -13.23
C ASP A 7 7.82 -26.26 -13.98
N HIS A 8 6.92 -25.37 -14.46
CA HIS A 8 7.34 -24.12 -15.10
C HIS A 8 8.03 -23.17 -14.11
N VAL A 9 7.46 -23.01 -12.91
CA VAL A 9 8.04 -22.19 -11.84
C VAL A 9 9.39 -22.70 -11.40
N GLN A 10 9.58 -24.04 -11.34
CA GLN A 10 10.84 -24.62 -10.97
C GLN A 10 11.99 -24.26 -11.95
N LYS A 11 11.68 -24.27 -13.26
CA LYS A 11 12.65 -23.80 -14.29
C LYS A 11 12.97 -22.31 -14.13
N LEU A 12 11.95 -21.48 -13.88
CA LEU A 12 12.15 -20.03 -13.69
C LEU A 12 13.00 -19.73 -12.44
N LEU A 13 12.87 -20.52 -11.36
CA LEU A 13 13.69 -20.39 -10.16
C LEU A 13 15.17 -20.66 -10.43
N GLU A 14 15.48 -21.58 -11.35
CA GLU A 14 16.85 -21.87 -11.77
C GLU A 14 17.41 -20.76 -12.70
N GLU A 15 16.59 -20.31 -13.67
CA GLU A 15 16.97 -19.29 -14.66
C GLU A 15 17.13 -17.90 -14.03
N HIS A 16 16.25 -17.53 -13.07
CA HIS A 16 16.21 -16.23 -12.40
C HIS A 16 16.67 -16.28 -10.94
N ARG A 17 17.65 -17.13 -10.65
CA ARG A 17 18.19 -17.31 -9.32
C ARG A 17 18.80 -16.02 -8.78
N GLY A 18 18.22 -15.52 -7.68
CA GLY A 18 18.66 -14.29 -7.02
C GLY A 18 17.97 -13.02 -7.48
N GLU A 19 17.10 -13.09 -8.48
CA GLU A 19 16.16 -12.01 -8.78
C GLU A 19 15.05 -12.01 -7.73
N ARG A 20 14.88 -10.87 -7.04
CA ARG A 20 13.86 -10.76 -5.98
C ARG A 20 12.43 -10.90 -6.52
N VAL A 21 12.14 -10.30 -7.67
CA VAL A 21 10.81 -10.27 -8.27
C VAL A 21 10.93 -10.40 -9.77
N PHE A 22 10.26 -11.38 -10.35
CA PHE A 22 10.24 -11.66 -11.78
C PHE A 22 8.81 -11.83 -12.29
N ARG A 23 8.47 -11.15 -13.39
CA ARG A 23 7.15 -11.26 -14.02
C ARG A 23 7.22 -12.25 -15.17
N PHE A 24 6.30 -13.21 -15.22
CA PHE A 24 6.22 -14.18 -16.30
C PHE A 24 4.79 -14.38 -16.80
N LYS A 25 4.67 -15.00 -17.98
CA LYS A 25 3.36 -15.33 -18.57
C LYS A 25 3.22 -16.85 -18.66
N TYR A 26 2.08 -17.36 -18.22
CA TYR A 26 1.76 -18.78 -18.31
C TYR A 26 0.27 -18.96 -18.68
N LEU A 27 -0.02 -19.76 -19.73
CA LEU A 27 -1.37 -20.00 -20.27
C LEU A 27 -2.20 -18.70 -20.44
N GLY A 28 -1.59 -17.68 -21.04
CA GLY A 28 -2.25 -16.40 -21.30
C GLY A 28 -2.36 -15.42 -20.12
N LYS A 29 -2.12 -15.86 -18.89
CA LYS A 29 -2.14 -15.03 -17.69
C LYS A 29 -0.74 -14.57 -17.29
N HIS A 30 -0.66 -13.44 -16.59
CA HIS A 30 0.58 -12.92 -16.02
C HIS A 30 0.65 -13.26 -14.53
N TYR A 31 1.87 -13.53 -14.09
CA TYR A 31 2.21 -13.89 -12.71
C TYR A 31 3.48 -13.18 -12.28
N TRP A 32 3.63 -13.05 -10.98
CA TRP A 32 4.84 -12.58 -10.33
C TRP A 32 5.45 -13.70 -9.49
N LEU A 33 6.71 -14.02 -9.78
CA LEU A 33 7.54 -14.89 -8.95
C LEU A 33 8.37 -14.01 -8.03
N LYS A 34 8.22 -14.18 -6.72
CA LYS A 34 8.96 -13.43 -5.70
C LYS A 34 9.85 -14.39 -4.93
N GLN A 35 11.10 -13.98 -4.67
CA GLN A 35 12.11 -14.73 -3.94
C GLN A 35 12.62 -13.89 -2.76
N PRO A 36 13.19 -14.50 -1.68
CA PRO A 36 13.82 -13.77 -0.60
C PRO A 36 14.92 -12.84 -1.08
N GLU A 37 15.05 -11.67 -0.46
CA GLU A 37 16.15 -10.75 -0.75
C GLU A 37 17.50 -11.40 -0.45
N GLN A 38 18.43 -11.36 -1.42
CA GLN A 38 19.81 -11.75 -1.22
C GLN A 38 20.65 -10.54 -0.82
N LEU A 39 20.58 -10.17 0.46
CA LEU A 39 21.30 -9.03 1.00
C LEU A 39 22.79 -9.36 1.19
N LYS A 40 23.68 -8.38 0.89
CA LYS A 40 25.13 -8.49 1.09
C LYS A 40 25.64 -7.27 1.88
N GLY A 41 26.70 -7.47 2.66
CA GLY A 41 27.37 -6.38 3.37
C GLY A 41 26.49 -5.67 4.39
N ILE A 42 26.54 -4.33 4.39
CA ILE A 42 25.84 -3.47 5.36
C ILE A 42 24.31 -3.66 5.35
N TRP A 43 23.74 -4.09 4.25
CA TRP A 43 22.30 -4.33 4.12
C TRP A 43 21.82 -5.51 4.97
N LEU A 44 22.66 -6.52 5.21
CA LEU A 44 22.38 -7.61 6.15
C LEU A 44 22.27 -7.11 7.59
N LEU A 45 23.03 -6.04 7.94
CA LEU A 45 22.97 -5.43 9.26
C LEU A 45 21.70 -4.60 9.46
N LEU A 46 21.25 -3.93 8.38
CA LEU A 46 20.04 -3.09 8.40
C LEU A 46 18.74 -3.89 8.31
N LYS A 47 18.78 -5.04 7.63
CA LYS A 47 17.64 -5.97 7.50
C LYS A 47 18.09 -7.39 7.89
N PRO A 48 18.24 -7.66 9.17
CA PRO A 48 18.60 -9.02 9.62
C PRO A 48 17.46 -9.99 9.29
N TYR A 49 17.83 -11.23 8.96
CA TYR A 49 16.88 -12.34 8.73
C TYR A 49 15.94 -12.19 7.52
N PRO A 50 16.42 -11.94 6.30
CA PRO A 50 15.57 -11.74 5.11
C PRO A 50 14.69 -12.97 4.79
N LYS A 51 15.14 -14.19 5.08
CA LYS A 51 14.34 -15.41 4.91
C LYS A 51 13.18 -15.50 5.89
N GLN A 52 13.36 -15.04 7.12
CA GLN A 52 12.27 -15.01 8.11
C GLN A 52 11.19 -14.02 7.72
N HIS A 53 11.57 -12.81 7.29
CA HIS A 53 10.62 -11.80 6.78
C HIS A 53 9.86 -12.31 5.55
N PHE A 54 10.53 -13.02 4.65
CA PHE A 54 9.87 -13.65 3.50
C PHE A 54 8.86 -14.73 3.93
N LYS A 55 9.20 -15.55 4.91
CA LYS A 55 8.28 -16.55 5.46
C LYS A 55 7.06 -15.89 6.12
N GLU A 56 7.27 -14.85 6.91
CA GLU A 56 6.19 -14.06 7.53
C GLU A 56 5.26 -13.45 6.45
N GLU A 57 5.82 -12.91 5.36
CA GLU A 57 5.06 -12.42 4.22
C GLU A 57 4.23 -13.53 3.56
N CYS A 58 4.82 -14.72 3.37
CA CYS A 58 4.09 -15.88 2.84
C CYS A 58 2.92 -16.28 3.73
N GLU A 59 3.12 -16.34 5.04
CA GLU A 59 2.10 -16.71 6.03
C GLU A 59 0.94 -15.69 6.05
N ILE A 60 1.26 -14.37 6.02
CA ILE A 60 0.28 -13.30 5.94
C ILE A 60 -0.54 -13.43 4.65
N LEU A 61 0.10 -13.59 3.49
CA LEU A 61 -0.58 -13.72 2.20
C LEU A 61 -1.47 -14.96 2.13
N GLN A 62 -1.03 -16.09 2.70
CA GLN A 62 -1.85 -17.30 2.78
C GLN A 62 -3.10 -17.05 3.64
N HIS A 63 -2.93 -16.45 4.81
CA HIS A 63 -4.05 -16.10 5.68
C HIS A 63 -5.03 -15.17 4.99
N LEU A 64 -4.56 -14.08 4.39
CA LEU A 64 -5.39 -13.10 3.69
C LEU A 64 -6.13 -13.72 2.48
N ASN A 65 -5.47 -14.58 1.71
CA ASN A 65 -6.14 -15.32 0.63
C ASN A 65 -7.22 -16.27 1.16
N ASN A 66 -6.99 -16.95 2.28
CA ASN A 66 -7.94 -17.90 2.88
C ASN A 66 -9.22 -17.22 3.37
N ILE A 67 -9.11 -15.99 3.90
CA ILE A 67 -10.27 -15.18 4.34
C ILE A 67 -10.89 -14.36 3.22
N GLY A 68 -10.37 -14.46 1.98
CA GLY A 68 -10.88 -13.71 0.82
C GLY A 68 -10.60 -12.22 0.85
N ALA A 69 -9.56 -11.78 1.57
CA ALA A 69 -9.15 -10.39 1.60
C ALA A 69 -8.72 -9.90 0.20
N PRO A 70 -8.83 -8.58 -0.09
CA PRO A 70 -8.50 -7.99 -1.39
C PRO A 70 -6.98 -7.92 -1.60
N VAL A 71 -6.36 -9.06 -1.79
CA VAL A 71 -4.92 -9.23 -2.07
C VAL A 71 -4.70 -9.98 -3.38
N PRO A 72 -3.52 -9.89 -4.02
CA PRO A 72 -3.21 -10.71 -5.18
C PRO A 72 -3.38 -12.20 -4.86
N LYS A 73 -3.95 -12.94 -5.81
CA LYS A 73 -4.20 -14.37 -5.63
C LYS A 73 -2.88 -15.13 -5.51
N LEU A 74 -2.70 -15.84 -4.40
CA LEU A 74 -1.56 -16.72 -4.18
C LEU A 74 -1.77 -18.02 -4.98
N CYS A 75 -0.94 -18.22 -6.00
CA CYS A 75 -1.02 -19.35 -6.91
C CYS A 75 -0.06 -20.50 -6.54
N GLY A 76 0.96 -20.24 -5.74
CA GLY A 76 1.92 -21.21 -5.26
C GLY A 76 2.94 -20.57 -4.34
N PHE A 77 3.54 -21.40 -3.49
CA PHE A 77 4.60 -20.97 -2.59
C PHE A 77 5.49 -22.16 -2.18
N GLY A 78 6.68 -21.86 -1.71
CA GLY A 78 7.66 -22.77 -1.14
C GLY A 78 8.50 -22.03 -0.10
N ASP A 79 9.57 -22.68 0.37
CA ASP A 79 10.45 -22.10 1.41
C ASP A 79 11.19 -20.85 0.94
N ASP A 80 11.41 -20.70 -0.37
CA ASP A 80 12.22 -19.66 -1.00
C ASP A 80 11.54 -18.99 -2.21
N TYR A 81 10.24 -19.20 -2.40
CA TYR A 81 9.48 -18.52 -3.45
C TYR A 81 8.00 -18.40 -3.14
N LEU A 82 7.35 -17.42 -3.73
CA LEU A 82 5.90 -17.31 -3.87
C LEU A 82 5.52 -16.88 -5.29
N VAL A 83 4.35 -17.31 -5.74
CA VAL A 83 3.77 -16.99 -7.04
C VAL A 83 2.44 -16.33 -6.85
N LEU A 84 2.33 -15.09 -7.33
CA LEU A 84 1.10 -14.29 -7.28
C LEU A 84 0.54 -14.11 -8.68
N GLU A 85 -0.78 -14.13 -8.84
CA GLU A 85 -1.43 -13.66 -10.06
C GLU A 85 -1.25 -12.14 -10.16
N ASP A 86 -1.03 -11.63 -11.38
CA ASP A 86 -0.83 -10.19 -11.62
C ASP A 86 -2.12 -9.41 -11.33
N ALA A 87 -2.09 -8.60 -10.31
CA ALA A 87 -3.20 -7.75 -9.87
C ALA A 87 -3.42 -6.50 -10.74
N GLY A 88 -2.61 -6.29 -11.77
CA GLY A 88 -2.67 -5.14 -12.66
C GLY A 88 -1.79 -3.96 -12.24
N PRO A 89 -1.93 -2.82 -12.92
CA PRO A 89 -1.19 -1.60 -12.60
C PRO A 89 -1.57 -1.05 -11.23
N THR A 90 -0.59 -0.44 -10.56
CA THR A 90 -0.82 0.23 -9.27
C THR A 90 -1.52 1.58 -9.44
N LEU A 91 -2.15 2.09 -8.38
CA LEU A 91 -2.81 3.39 -8.40
C LEU A 91 -1.88 4.52 -8.82
N ASN A 92 -0.60 4.43 -8.50
CA ASN A 92 0.41 5.37 -8.95
C ASN A 92 0.54 5.41 -10.49
N ILE A 93 0.42 4.26 -11.17
CA ILE A 93 0.43 4.18 -12.63
C ILE A 93 -0.87 4.79 -13.19
N TRP A 94 -2.03 4.42 -12.65
CA TRP A 94 -3.32 4.95 -13.07
C TRP A 94 -3.44 6.47 -12.91
N LEU A 95 -2.91 7.04 -11.82
CA LEU A 95 -2.92 8.49 -11.60
C LEU A 95 -2.03 9.25 -12.59
N ASN A 96 -0.95 8.64 -13.06
CA ASN A 96 -0.07 9.23 -14.07
C ASN A 96 -0.51 8.96 -15.51
N ASP A 97 -1.56 8.19 -15.73
CA ASP A 97 -2.12 7.96 -17.07
C ASP A 97 -2.89 9.20 -17.55
N GLU A 98 -2.33 9.90 -18.52
CA GLU A 98 -2.92 11.12 -19.08
C GLU A 98 -4.16 10.85 -19.96
N THR A 99 -4.42 9.59 -20.33
CA THR A 99 -5.59 9.22 -21.13
C THR A 99 -6.87 9.11 -20.30
N LEU A 100 -6.75 8.99 -18.98
CA LEU A 100 -7.88 8.92 -18.06
C LEU A 100 -8.33 10.28 -17.60
N SER A 101 -9.65 10.50 -17.61
CA SER A 101 -10.29 11.66 -16.99
C SER A 101 -10.16 11.63 -15.46
N TRP A 102 -10.38 12.80 -14.83
CA TRP A 102 -10.42 12.87 -13.36
C TRP A 102 -11.54 11.98 -12.79
N ALA A 103 -12.70 11.95 -13.44
CA ALA A 103 -13.82 11.10 -13.00
C ALA A 103 -13.45 9.61 -12.95
N GLU A 104 -12.69 9.09 -13.91
CA GLU A 104 -12.21 7.71 -13.91
C GLU A 104 -11.17 7.48 -12.81
N LYS A 105 -10.22 8.41 -12.66
CA LYS A 105 -9.20 8.34 -11.61
C LYS A 105 -9.81 8.40 -10.21
N SER A 106 -10.76 9.31 -9.97
CA SER A 106 -11.43 9.43 -8.68
C SER A 106 -12.25 8.18 -8.35
N HIS A 107 -12.93 7.58 -9.33
CA HIS A 107 -13.66 6.31 -9.13
C HIS A 107 -12.73 5.18 -8.64
N ILE A 108 -11.55 5.06 -9.24
CA ILE A 108 -10.54 4.06 -8.82
C ILE A 108 -10.07 4.36 -7.39
N LEU A 109 -9.81 5.64 -7.05
CA LEU A 109 -9.37 6.04 -5.72
C LEU A 109 -10.47 5.86 -4.65
N HIS A 110 -11.71 6.18 -4.98
CA HIS A 110 -12.87 5.92 -4.11
C HIS A 110 -12.99 4.43 -3.79
N SER A 111 -12.88 3.56 -4.81
CA SER A 111 -12.88 2.11 -4.60
C SER A 111 -11.75 1.66 -3.66
N ALA A 112 -10.56 2.24 -3.78
CA ALA A 112 -9.44 1.92 -2.88
C ALA A 112 -9.70 2.40 -1.44
N ILE A 113 -10.29 3.58 -1.27
CA ILE A 113 -10.69 4.13 0.04
C ILE A 113 -11.71 3.20 0.71
N GLU A 114 -12.77 2.83 0.00
CA GLU A 114 -13.82 1.95 0.53
C GLU A 114 -13.26 0.59 0.96
N ILE A 115 -12.42 -0.01 0.14
CA ILE A 115 -11.80 -1.30 0.46
C ILE A 115 -10.85 -1.17 1.66
N LEU A 116 -10.07 -0.09 1.78
CA LEU A 116 -9.21 0.15 2.95
C LEU A 116 -10.03 0.31 4.23
N ILE A 117 -11.13 1.05 4.16
CA ILE A 117 -12.07 1.21 5.29
C ILE A 117 -12.65 -0.15 5.69
N ASN A 118 -13.07 -0.96 4.72
CA ASN A 118 -13.60 -2.30 4.97
C ASN A 118 -12.57 -3.24 5.62
N LEU A 119 -11.30 -3.17 5.20
CA LEU A 119 -10.21 -3.90 5.85
C LEU A 119 -10.07 -3.50 7.33
N HIS A 120 -10.04 -2.21 7.62
CA HIS A 120 -9.96 -1.71 9.00
C HIS A 120 -11.17 -2.14 9.85
N GLN A 121 -12.38 -2.13 9.30
CA GLN A 121 -13.59 -2.61 10.00
C GLN A 121 -13.58 -4.12 10.30
N GLN A 122 -12.80 -4.89 9.54
CA GLN A 122 -12.56 -6.31 9.76
C GLN A 122 -11.34 -6.58 10.67
N GLY A 123 -10.71 -5.54 11.21
CA GLY A 123 -9.49 -5.65 12.02
C GLY A 123 -8.24 -6.01 11.21
N ILE A 124 -8.29 -5.88 9.87
CA ILE A 124 -7.15 -6.17 9.00
C ILE A 124 -6.35 -4.88 8.80
N ILE A 125 -5.13 -4.88 9.29
CA ILE A 125 -4.19 -3.76 9.20
C ILE A 125 -3.17 -4.05 8.10
N HIS A 126 -2.98 -3.10 7.19
CA HIS A 126 -2.00 -3.23 6.11
C HIS A 126 -0.57 -2.98 6.61
N GLY A 127 -0.39 -1.98 7.47
CA GLY A 127 0.90 -1.54 7.97
C GLY A 127 1.38 -0.23 7.33
N ARG A 128 1.28 -0.09 6.03
CA ARG A 128 1.62 1.14 5.29
C ARG A 128 0.97 1.15 3.90
N PRO A 129 -0.34 1.33 3.79
CA PRO A 129 -1.05 1.33 2.50
C PRO A 129 -0.68 2.59 1.69
N ALA A 130 0.28 2.46 0.79
CA ALA A 130 0.60 3.54 -0.14
C ALA A 130 0.02 3.24 -1.53
N ILE A 131 -0.30 4.28 -2.32
CA ILE A 131 -0.90 4.13 -3.66
C ILE A 131 -0.06 3.27 -4.63
N ARG A 132 1.24 3.16 -4.39
CA ARG A 132 2.13 2.28 -5.17
C ARG A 132 1.99 0.79 -4.81
N ASP A 133 1.43 0.52 -3.64
CA ASP A 133 1.25 -0.82 -3.08
C ASP A 133 -0.22 -1.29 -3.20
N ILE A 134 -1.04 -0.54 -3.97
CA ILE A 134 -2.44 -0.83 -4.25
C ILE A 134 -2.61 -0.92 -5.77
N ALA A 135 -3.07 -2.07 -6.26
CA ALA A 135 -3.35 -2.30 -7.67
C ALA A 135 -4.85 -2.25 -7.97
N TRP A 136 -5.20 -1.84 -9.20
CA TRP A 136 -6.56 -1.91 -9.71
C TRP A 136 -6.58 -2.59 -11.08
N LYS A 137 -7.48 -3.54 -11.22
CA LYS A 137 -7.68 -4.27 -12.47
C LYS A 137 -9.11 -4.77 -12.58
N ASP A 138 -9.76 -4.51 -13.70
CA ASP A 138 -11.10 -5.01 -14.02
C ASP A 138 -12.14 -4.77 -12.90
N GLY A 139 -12.12 -3.56 -12.30
CA GLY A 139 -13.01 -3.18 -11.20
C GLY A 139 -12.63 -3.74 -9.83
N LYS A 140 -11.45 -4.36 -9.68
CA LYS A 140 -10.99 -4.97 -8.42
C LYS A 140 -9.76 -4.26 -7.90
N ILE A 141 -9.81 -3.92 -6.62
CA ILE A 141 -8.65 -3.43 -5.85
C ILE A 141 -7.92 -4.61 -5.22
N SER A 142 -6.59 -4.55 -5.22
CA SER A 142 -5.73 -5.51 -4.53
C SER A 142 -4.64 -4.76 -3.77
N PHE A 143 -4.56 -4.98 -2.47
CA PHE A 143 -3.50 -4.46 -1.61
C PHE A 143 -2.31 -5.41 -1.58
N MET A 144 -1.12 -4.86 -1.74
CA MET A 144 0.16 -5.60 -1.80
C MET A 144 1.08 -5.15 -0.67
N ASP A 145 2.09 -5.94 -0.37
CA ASP A 145 3.15 -5.60 0.61
C ASP A 145 2.62 -5.29 2.02
N PHE A 146 1.74 -6.15 2.54
CA PHE A 146 1.35 -6.11 3.94
C PHE A 146 2.59 -6.24 4.82
N GLU A 147 2.80 -5.28 5.71
CA GLU A 147 3.91 -5.33 6.66
C GLU A 147 3.54 -6.24 7.83
N SER A 148 4.50 -7.06 8.28
CA SER A 148 4.35 -7.79 9.55
C SER A 148 4.10 -6.78 10.67
N HIS A 149 3.07 -7.01 11.46
CA HIS A 149 2.50 -6.02 12.38
C HIS A 149 3.54 -5.42 13.32
N SER A 150 3.45 -4.13 13.50
CA SER A 150 4.16 -3.44 14.57
C SER A 150 3.82 -4.12 15.91
N LYS A 151 4.77 -4.15 16.84
CA LYS A 151 4.58 -4.67 18.20
C LYS A 151 3.47 -3.95 19.01
N SER A 152 2.76 -3.00 18.40
CA SER A 152 1.65 -2.29 19.02
C SER A 152 0.40 -3.16 19.01
N HIS A 153 -0.21 -3.35 20.17
CA HIS A 153 -1.50 -4.00 20.33
C HIS A 153 -2.67 -3.01 20.30
N ASN A 154 -2.42 -1.72 20.05
CA ASN A 154 -3.46 -0.70 19.96
C ASN A 154 -3.97 -0.62 18.51
N GLU A 155 -5.10 -1.26 18.25
CA GLU A 155 -5.74 -1.33 16.94
C GLU A 155 -6.09 0.07 16.41
N HIS A 156 -6.65 0.96 17.22
CA HIS A 156 -6.96 2.34 16.83
C HIS A 156 -5.72 3.11 16.35
N TRP A 157 -4.58 2.89 17.00
CA TRP A 157 -3.31 3.46 16.55
C TRP A 157 -2.86 2.88 15.20
N LEU A 158 -3.01 1.58 15.02
CA LEU A 158 -2.62 0.91 13.77
C LEU A 158 -3.49 1.39 12.60
N ILE A 159 -4.80 1.52 12.79
CA ILE A 159 -5.74 2.09 11.82
C ILE A 159 -5.36 3.55 11.52
N THR A 160 -5.12 4.38 12.55
CA THR A 160 -4.69 5.78 12.38
C THR A 160 -3.42 5.88 11.52
N ARG A 161 -2.43 5.02 11.78
CA ARG A 161 -1.18 4.96 11.01
C ARG A 161 -1.43 4.61 9.54
N ASP A 162 -2.29 3.63 9.28
CA ASP A 162 -2.64 3.24 7.92
C ASP A 162 -3.37 4.35 7.16
N MET A 163 -4.35 5.00 7.82
CA MET A 163 -5.05 6.16 7.26
C MET A 163 -4.08 7.28 6.89
N LEU A 164 -3.18 7.64 7.81
CA LEU A 164 -2.18 8.69 7.57
C LEU A 164 -1.21 8.32 6.46
N ALA A 165 -0.76 7.06 6.39
CA ALA A 165 0.13 6.58 5.34
C ALA A 165 -0.54 6.65 3.96
N PHE A 166 -1.82 6.25 3.87
CA PHE A 166 -2.59 6.33 2.63
C PHE A 166 -2.78 7.78 2.19
N LEU A 167 -3.32 8.65 3.06
CA LEU A 167 -3.56 10.06 2.76
C LEU A 167 -2.27 10.81 2.44
N TYR A 168 -1.18 10.55 3.18
CA TYR A 168 0.14 11.09 2.87
C TYR A 168 0.61 10.66 1.48
N SER A 169 0.37 9.41 1.08
CA SER A 169 0.76 8.92 -0.24
C SER A 169 0.02 9.63 -1.37
N LEU A 170 -1.25 10.01 -1.17
CA LEU A 170 -2.02 10.85 -2.10
C LEU A 170 -1.43 12.27 -2.19
N CYS A 171 -1.08 12.88 -1.05
CA CYS A 171 -0.46 14.20 -1.01
C CYS A 171 0.87 14.28 -1.77
N ARG A 172 1.57 13.16 -1.99
CA ARG A 172 2.82 13.09 -2.77
C ARG A 172 2.62 13.13 -4.28
N VAL A 173 1.40 12.89 -4.76
CA VAL A 173 1.12 12.84 -6.20
C VAL A 173 1.12 14.26 -6.78
N LYS A 174 2.01 14.52 -7.72
CA LYS A 174 2.16 15.84 -8.33
C LYS A 174 0.94 16.26 -9.18
N GLY A 175 0.23 15.31 -9.75
CA GLY A 175 -0.95 15.53 -10.60
C GLY A 175 -2.25 15.76 -9.82
N LEU A 176 -2.25 15.61 -8.49
CA LEU A 176 -3.38 15.94 -7.64
C LEU A 176 -3.19 17.36 -7.09
N ASP A 177 -4.03 18.30 -7.54
CA ASP A 177 -4.15 19.64 -6.96
C ASP A 177 -4.89 19.56 -5.60
N ASP A 178 -4.98 20.70 -4.90
CA ASP A 178 -5.58 20.77 -3.58
C ASP A 178 -7.12 20.61 -3.61
N GLU A 179 -7.78 20.91 -4.73
CA GLU A 179 -9.21 20.70 -4.91
C GLU A 179 -9.51 19.19 -4.97
N LYS A 180 -8.83 18.45 -5.84
CA LYS A 180 -8.96 16.99 -5.96
C LYS A 180 -8.59 16.25 -4.69
N LEU A 181 -7.53 16.71 -3.99
CA LEU A 181 -7.20 16.16 -2.68
C LEU A 181 -8.32 16.42 -1.67
N GLY A 182 -8.89 17.61 -1.64
CA GLY A 182 -10.03 17.94 -0.79
C GLY A 182 -11.19 16.99 -1.01
N GLU A 183 -11.59 16.75 -2.26
CA GLU A 183 -12.64 15.79 -2.62
C GLU A 183 -12.35 14.38 -2.07
N LEU A 184 -11.10 13.89 -2.17
CA LEU A 184 -10.72 12.57 -1.68
C LEU A 184 -10.72 12.48 -0.14
N PHE A 185 -10.29 13.55 0.55
CA PHE A 185 -10.32 13.62 2.00
C PHE A 185 -11.75 13.65 2.52
N ASP A 186 -12.63 14.44 1.89
CA ASP A 186 -14.06 14.52 2.23
C ASP A 186 -14.76 13.18 1.97
N TYR A 187 -14.40 12.52 0.86
CA TYR A 187 -14.91 11.19 0.55
C TYR A 187 -14.50 10.18 1.62
N TYR A 188 -13.22 10.16 2.00
CA TYR A 188 -12.72 9.27 3.06
C TYR A 188 -13.44 9.55 4.39
N LYS A 189 -13.54 10.83 4.79
CA LYS A 189 -14.21 11.27 6.01
C LYS A 189 -15.68 10.82 6.06
N SER A 190 -16.39 10.94 4.95
CA SER A 190 -17.83 10.62 4.90
C SER A 190 -18.12 9.12 4.95
N HIS A 191 -17.17 8.26 4.56
CA HIS A 191 -17.35 6.82 4.48
C HIS A 191 -16.69 6.04 5.63
N CYS A 192 -15.70 6.62 6.33
CA CYS A 192 -15.07 5.93 7.45
C CYS A 192 -15.86 6.09 8.75
N PRO A 193 -15.75 5.12 9.68
CA PRO A 193 -16.29 5.26 11.01
C PRO A 193 -15.80 6.55 11.69
N THR A 194 -16.73 7.32 12.26
CA THR A 194 -16.44 8.63 12.88
C THR A 194 -15.33 8.55 13.93
N ILE A 195 -15.24 7.43 14.66
CA ILE A 195 -14.21 7.23 15.68
C ILE A 195 -12.80 7.18 15.05
N TYR A 196 -12.61 6.51 13.91
CA TYR A 196 -11.31 6.42 13.25
C TYR A 196 -10.83 7.78 12.74
N TRP A 197 -11.77 8.57 12.16
CA TRP A 197 -11.45 9.93 11.72
C TRP A 197 -11.11 10.85 12.91
N ALA A 198 -11.86 10.75 14.00
CA ALA A 198 -11.63 11.52 15.22
C ALA A 198 -10.27 11.19 15.86
N ASP A 199 -9.91 9.91 15.93
CA ASP A 199 -8.61 9.44 16.45
C ASP A 199 -7.46 9.99 15.61
N MET A 200 -7.58 9.92 14.28
CA MET A 200 -6.58 10.47 13.35
C MET A 200 -6.42 11.98 13.53
N LEU A 201 -7.52 12.73 13.61
CA LEU A 201 -7.47 14.18 13.85
C LEU A 201 -6.87 14.52 15.23
N SER A 202 -7.20 13.74 16.26
CA SER A 202 -6.62 13.91 17.59
C SER A 202 -5.12 13.72 17.59
N TYR A 203 -4.66 12.69 16.87
CA TYR A 203 -3.24 12.45 16.68
C TYR A 203 -2.57 13.60 15.92
N MET A 204 -3.13 14.05 14.81
CA MET A 204 -2.56 15.17 14.01
C MET A 204 -2.51 16.47 14.82
N ARG A 205 -3.53 16.77 15.62
CA ARG A 205 -3.54 17.95 16.52
C ARG A 205 -2.38 17.93 17.51
N ARG A 206 -2.03 16.78 18.08
CA ARG A 206 -0.89 16.62 18.99
C ARG A 206 0.45 17.00 18.33
N PHE A 207 0.58 16.81 17.02
CA PHE A 207 1.79 17.13 16.25
C PHE A 207 1.70 18.46 15.49
N ARG A 208 0.67 19.29 15.73
CA ARG A 208 0.49 20.58 15.06
C ARG A 208 1.70 21.53 15.24
N TRP A 209 2.37 21.46 16.36
CA TRP A 209 3.60 22.23 16.61
C TRP A 209 4.69 21.93 15.57
N LEU A 210 4.78 20.70 15.08
CA LEU A 210 5.75 20.30 14.06
C LEU A 210 5.46 20.99 12.71
N TYR A 211 4.19 21.16 12.36
CA TYR A 211 3.80 21.93 11.17
C TYR A 211 4.32 23.36 11.21
N TYR A 212 4.13 24.06 12.34
CA TYR A 212 4.63 25.43 12.51
C TYR A 212 6.17 25.50 12.53
N LEU A 213 6.85 24.54 13.14
CA LEU A 213 8.30 24.44 13.13
C LEU A 213 8.85 24.26 11.70
N LEU A 214 8.12 23.53 10.86
CA LEU A 214 8.54 23.26 9.48
C LEU A 214 8.17 24.40 8.51
N LEU A 215 7.21 25.28 8.80
CA LEU A 215 6.74 26.34 7.91
C LEU A 215 7.84 27.19 7.26
N PRO A 216 8.93 27.63 7.96
CA PRO A 216 9.99 28.41 7.34
C PRO A 216 10.69 27.68 6.18
N PHE A 217 10.61 26.36 6.13
CA PHE A 217 11.23 25.53 5.09
C PHE A 217 10.30 25.27 3.90
N LYS A 218 9.03 25.70 3.96
CA LYS A 218 8.04 25.46 2.89
C LYS A 218 8.52 25.95 1.50
N PRO A 219 9.20 27.12 1.35
CA PRO A 219 9.66 27.61 0.05
C PRO A 219 10.73 26.73 -0.62
N ILE A 220 11.49 25.97 0.16
CA ILE A 220 12.55 25.05 -0.33
C ILE A 220 12.15 23.57 -0.23
N ALA A 221 10.92 23.30 0.19
CA ALA A 221 10.42 21.96 0.40
C ALA A 221 10.37 21.17 -0.91
N ARG A 222 10.78 19.90 -0.85
CA ARG A 222 10.63 18.94 -1.94
C ARG A 222 9.42 18.04 -1.69
N THR A 223 9.14 17.16 -2.62
CA THR A 223 7.94 16.31 -2.70
C THR A 223 7.49 15.75 -1.34
N ASP A 224 8.40 15.20 -0.54
CA ASP A 224 8.04 14.55 0.73
C ASP A 224 7.61 15.57 1.79
N LEU A 225 8.34 16.68 1.92
CA LEU A 225 8.01 17.72 2.87
C LEU A 225 6.78 18.53 2.42
N LEU A 226 6.60 18.75 1.11
CA LEU A 226 5.37 19.34 0.57
C LEU A 226 4.14 18.48 0.88
N ALA A 227 4.26 17.16 0.77
CA ALA A 227 3.18 16.25 1.13
C ALA A 227 2.82 16.31 2.62
N VAL A 228 3.80 16.53 3.51
CA VAL A 228 3.53 16.76 4.94
C VAL A 228 2.71 18.03 5.13
N TYR A 229 3.06 19.15 4.47
CA TYR A 229 2.27 20.39 4.57
C TYR A 229 0.85 20.18 4.07
N ARG A 230 0.69 19.59 2.89
CA ARG A 230 -0.64 19.30 2.30
C ARG A 230 -1.49 18.43 3.22
N LEU A 231 -0.91 17.38 3.82
CA LEU A 231 -1.58 16.52 4.78
C LEU A 231 -2.09 17.30 5.99
N PHE A 232 -1.24 18.13 6.61
CA PHE A 232 -1.64 19.00 7.73
C PHE A 232 -2.71 20.00 7.32
N GLU A 233 -2.54 20.68 6.18
CA GLU A 233 -3.46 21.69 5.70
C GLU A 233 -4.85 21.11 5.42
N HIS A 234 -4.96 19.92 4.80
CA HIS A 234 -6.25 19.26 4.56
C HIS A 234 -6.91 18.72 5.82
N LEU A 235 -6.14 18.17 6.78
CA LEU A 235 -6.70 17.62 8.01
C LEU A 235 -7.02 18.69 9.08
N THR A 236 -6.46 19.89 8.97
CA THR A 236 -6.65 20.94 9.99
C THR A 236 -7.43 22.16 9.50
N LYS A 237 -7.83 22.21 8.23
CA LYS A 237 -8.61 23.33 7.63
C LYS A 237 -9.91 23.64 8.37
N GLU A 238 -10.58 22.65 8.96
CA GLU A 238 -11.84 22.82 9.65
C GLU A 238 -11.70 23.41 11.08
N ASN A 239 -10.46 23.63 11.55
CA ASN A 239 -10.16 24.07 12.92
C ASN A 239 -9.15 25.25 12.98
N LEU A 240 -8.96 25.96 11.87
CA LEU A 240 -8.31 27.25 11.78
C LEU A 240 -9.36 28.34 11.65
#